data_a1b70db4d76de5dda13597383eb463b3
#
_entry.id   a1b70db4d76de5dda13597383eb463b3
#
_cell.length_a   1.000
_cell.length_b   1.000
_cell.length_c   1.000
_cell.angle_alpha   90.00
_cell.angle_beta   90.00
_cell.angle_gamma   90.00
#
_symmetry.space_group_name_H-M   'P 1'
#
loop_
_entity.id
_entity.type
_entity.pdbx_description
1 polymer ?
#
loop_
_entity_poly.entity_id
_entity_poly.type
_entity_poly.pdbx_seq_one_letter_code
_entity_poly.pdbx_strand_id
1 'polypeptide(L)'
;IILKNLWPDSPPTAYLALEAILNGIAMFGPMLASLIVLKKKGFKAICSYLFSGKKETWLYLLIYGGGLTAFYALASGGKLVDGALVSFPWFFIYCIVLSGGIEEFGWRGFLQPALEKKFSFFVSTLMTGIIWAIWHIPLWFYDRFYDRSQDLFSVFIIFSIFLSFWLAALYKKTQSALACNIFHALSNTLIPTFVGIAQANNQLDFSQVNPFFYFGGVILLTLYSIYLWYRTDREEKALPSKEEV
;
A
#
# COMPACT_ATOMS: atom_id res chain seq x y z
N ILE A 1 18.06 16.26 4.45
CA ILE A 1 18.51 17.57 4.96
C ILE A 1 19.96 17.81 4.53
N ILE A 2 20.92 16.92 4.85
CA ILE A 2 22.34 17.13 4.51
C ILE A 2 22.53 17.29 2.99
N LEU A 3 21.94 16.41 2.18
CA LEU A 3 22.11 16.43 0.72
C LEU A 3 21.37 17.60 0.07
N LYS A 4 20.18 17.99 0.57
CA LYS A 4 19.42 19.14 0.08
C LYS A 4 20.17 20.47 0.33
N ASN A 5 20.92 20.56 1.43
CA ASN A 5 21.72 21.73 1.75
C ASN A 5 23.00 21.85 0.89
N LEU A 6 23.48 20.73 0.31
CA LEU A 6 24.65 20.76 -0.58
C LEU A 6 24.32 21.32 -1.97
N TRP A 7 23.07 21.15 -2.48
CA TRP A 7 22.63 21.59 -3.79
C TRP A 7 21.17 22.09 -3.76
N PRO A 8 20.91 23.28 -3.19
CA PRO A 8 19.55 23.74 -2.97
C PRO A 8 18.75 24.02 -4.26
N ASP A 9 19.40 24.52 -5.31
CA ASP A 9 18.69 25.06 -6.47
C ASP A 9 18.86 24.25 -7.78
N SER A 10 19.92 23.48 -7.95
CA SER A 10 20.19 22.71 -9.18
C SER A 10 21.17 21.57 -8.92
N PRO A 11 20.71 20.41 -8.41
CA PRO A 11 21.61 19.30 -8.17
C PRO A 11 22.21 18.79 -9.51
N PRO A 12 23.49 18.35 -9.50
CA PRO A 12 24.13 17.79 -10.69
C PRO A 12 23.33 16.61 -11.27
N THR A 13 23.33 16.47 -12.60
CA THR A 13 22.61 15.36 -13.28
C THR A 13 23.00 13.99 -12.76
N ALA A 14 24.28 13.79 -12.42
CA ALA A 14 24.77 12.53 -11.82
C ALA A 14 24.14 12.25 -10.45
N TYR A 15 23.90 13.28 -9.64
CA TYR A 15 23.19 13.16 -8.37
C TYR A 15 21.74 12.73 -8.58
N LEU A 16 21.03 13.37 -9.52
CA LEU A 16 19.64 13.02 -9.86
C LEU A 16 19.52 11.59 -10.38
N ALA A 17 20.50 11.14 -11.17
CA ALA A 17 20.55 9.77 -11.67
C ALA A 17 20.79 8.76 -10.52
N LEU A 18 21.75 9.04 -9.64
CA LEU A 18 22.03 8.18 -8.48
C LEU A 18 20.81 8.10 -7.57
N GLU A 19 20.17 9.21 -7.30
CA GLU A 19 18.97 9.27 -6.50
C GLU A 19 17.82 8.44 -7.09
N ALA A 20 17.56 8.57 -8.39
CA ALA A 20 16.55 7.78 -9.09
C ALA A 20 16.84 6.28 -9.01
N ILE A 21 18.12 5.87 -9.12
CA ILE A 21 18.56 4.49 -8.96
C ILE A 21 18.32 4.00 -7.53
N LEU A 22 18.73 4.77 -6.52
CA LEU A 22 18.57 4.40 -5.12
C LEU A 22 17.09 4.30 -4.72
N ASN A 23 16.25 5.24 -5.18
CA ASN A 23 14.80 5.17 -4.99
C ASN A 23 14.20 3.94 -5.68
N GLY A 24 14.61 3.65 -6.92
CA GLY A 24 14.18 2.44 -7.62
C GLY A 24 14.56 1.17 -6.83
N ILE A 25 15.80 1.05 -6.36
CA ILE A 25 16.23 -0.08 -5.52
C ILE A 25 15.39 -0.17 -4.23
N ALA A 26 15.14 0.95 -3.58
CA ALA A 26 14.32 0.98 -2.38
C ALA A 26 12.88 0.49 -2.68
N MET A 27 12.21 1.02 -3.70
CA MET A 27 10.84 0.63 -4.07
C MET A 27 10.71 -0.86 -4.40
N PHE A 28 11.68 -1.44 -5.10
CA PHE A 28 11.70 -2.87 -5.43
C PHE A 28 12.27 -3.76 -4.30
N GLY A 29 12.89 -3.18 -3.29
CA GLY A 29 13.57 -3.90 -2.21
C GLY A 29 12.76 -5.02 -1.58
N PRO A 30 11.54 -4.77 -1.08
CA PRO A 30 10.70 -5.82 -0.48
C PRO A 30 10.39 -6.97 -1.44
N MET A 31 10.05 -6.66 -2.71
CA MET A 31 9.80 -7.68 -3.73
C MET A 31 11.06 -8.51 -4.02
N LEU A 32 12.19 -7.84 -4.27
CA LEU A 32 13.45 -8.53 -4.57
C LEU A 32 13.89 -9.43 -3.41
N ALA A 33 13.79 -8.94 -2.17
CA ALA A 33 14.08 -9.71 -0.98
C ALA A 33 13.20 -10.98 -0.90
N SER A 34 11.91 -10.87 -1.20
CA SER A 34 10.99 -12.02 -1.21
C SER A 34 11.39 -13.06 -2.27
N LEU A 35 11.74 -12.62 -3.48
CA LEU A 35 12.16 -13.53 -4.55
C LEU A 35 13.45 -14.29 -4.18
N ILE A 36 14.40 -13.59 -3.54
CA ILE A 36 15.66 -14.20 -3.08
C ILE A 36 15.39 -15.22 -1.98
N VAL A 37 14.66 -14.84 -0.94
CA VAL A 37 14.40 -15.72 0.23
C VAL A 37 13.55 -16.92 -0.16
N LEU A 38 12.54 -16.73 -1.00
CA LEU A 38 11.71 -17.82 -1.51
C LEU A 38 12.39 -18.64 -2.62
N LYS A 39 13.62 -18.27 -2.98
CA LYS A 39 14.42 -18.94 -4.03
C LYS A 39 13.66 -19.07 -5.35
N LYS A 40 12.88 -18.03 -5.71
CA LYS A 40 12.13 -18.00 -6.98
C LYS A 40 13.11 -17.80 -8.12
N LYS A 41 13.44 -18.90 -8.82
CA LYS A 41 14.37 -18.92 -9.95
C LYS A 41 13.64 -19.19 -11.26
N GLY A 42 14.01 -18.41 -12.27
CA GLY A 42 13.44 -18.54 -13.62
C GLY A 42 12.10 -17.82 -13.78
N PHE A 43 11.84 -17.40 -15.00
CA PHE A 43 10.69 -16.56 -15.37
C PHE A 43 9.35 -17.16 -14.95
N LYS A 44 9.12 -18.45 -15.21
CA LYS A 44 7.87 -19.15 -14.86
C LYS A 44 7.58 -19.11 -13.36
N ALA A 45 8.59 -19.35 -12.50
CA ALA A 45 8.41 -19.35 -11.05
C ALA A 45 8.14 -17.94 -10.51
N ILE A 46 8.79 -16.93 -11.09
CA ILE A 46 8.56 -15.52 -10.75
C ILE A 46 7.14 -15.12 -11.16
N CYS A 47 6.73 -15.38 -12.41
CA CYS A 47 5.37 -15.10 -12.87
C CYS A 47 4.30 -15.81 -12.03
N SER A 48 4.51 -17.10 -11.71
CA SER A 48 3.59 -17.86 -10.84
C SER A 48 3.45 -17.21 -9.45
N TYR A 49 4.52 -16.64 -8.91
CA TYR A 49 4.47 -15.94 -7.64
C TYR A 49 3.74 -14.60 -7.76
N LEU A 50 4.09 -13.78 -8.75
CA LEU A 50 3.53 -12.44 -8.91
C LEU A 50 2.04 -12.48 -9.28
N PHE A 51 1.61 -13.44 -10.09
CA PHE A 51 0.24 -13.55 -10.61
C PHE A 51 -0.60 -14.64 -9.93
N SER A 52 -0.19 -15.08 -8.73
CA SER A 52 -0.99 -16.03 -7.95
C SER A 52 -2.30 -15.39 -7.47
N GLY A 53 -3.30 -16.23 -7.20
CA GLY A 53 -4.56 -15.78 -6.60
C GLY A 53 -5.69 -16.81 -6.81
N LYS A 54 -6.76 -16.67 -6.03
CA LYS A 54 -7.98 -17.47 -6.13
C LYS A 54 -8.95 -16.89 -7.17
N LYS A 55 -9.94 -17.66 -7.59
CA LYS A 55 -10.93 -17.22 -8.61
C LYS A 55 -11.70 -15.97 -8.20
N GLU A 56 -12.02 -15.85 -6.91
CA GLU A 56 -12.75 -14.72 -6.35
C GLU A 56 -11.91 -13.44 -6.13
N THR A 57 -10.63 -13.45 -6.47
CA THR A 57 -9.72 -12.32 -6.27
C THR A 57 -10.29 -11.00 -6.80
N TRP A 58 -10.82 -11.01 -8.03
CA TRP A 58 -11.34 -9.80 -8.66
C TRP A 58 -12.59 -9.23 -7.96
N LEU A 59 -13.44 -10.12 -7.42
CA LEU A 59 -14.60 -9.70 -6.64
C LEU A 59 -14.17 -8.94 -5.37
N TYR A 60 -13.23 -9.49 -4.62
CA TYR A 60 -12.76 -8.83 -3.39
C TYR A 60 -11.96 -7.57 -3.68
N LEU A 61 -11.18 -7.54 -4.76
CA LEU A 61 -10.52 -6.33 -5.21
C LEU A 61 -11.53 -5.23 -5.58
N LEU A 62 -12.62 -5.59 -6.26
CA LEU A 62 -13.70 -4.66 -6.58
C LEU A 62 -14.41 -4.13 -5.31
N ILE A 63 -14.68 -5.00 -4.34
CA ILE A 63 -15.31 -4.60 -3.06
C ILE A 63 -14.40 -3.61 -2.31
N TYR A 64 -13.13 -3.95 -2.15
CA TYR A 64 -12.16 -3.09 -1.46
C TYR A 64 -11.90 -1.78 -2.23
N GLY A 65 -11.62 -1.86 -3.51
CA GLY A 65 -11.35 -0.71 -4.36
C GLY A 65 -12.58 0.19 -4.52
N GLY A 66 -13.75 -0.39 -4.76
CA GLY A 66 -15.02 0.34 -4.85
C GLY A 66 -15.40 0.99 -3.52
N GLY A 67 -15.24 0.27 -2.40
CA GLY A 67 -15.48 0.79 -1.06
C GLY A 67 -14.56 1.97 -0.73
N LEU A 68 -13.26 1.85 -1.02
CA LEU A 68 -12.30 2.92 -0.81
C LEU A 68 -12.60 4.14 -1.69
N THR A 69 -12.93 3.92 -2.96
CA THR A 69 -13.29 5.00 -3.89
C THR A 69 -14.56 5.72 -3.43
N ALA A 70 -15.60 4.97 -3.04
CA ALA A 70 -16.85 5.53 -2.53
C ALA A 70 -16.62 6.36 -1.25
N PHE A 71 -15.78 5.87 -0.36
CA PHE A 71 -15.43 6.58 0.87
C PHE A 71 -14.72 7.91 0.57
N TYR A 72 -13.72 7.96 -0.31
CA TYR A 72 -13.08 9.20 -0.72
C TYR A 72 -14.06 10.16 -1.43
N ALA A 73 -14.91 9.64 -2.31
CA ALA A 73 -15.92 10.43 -2.99
C ALA A 73 -16.93 11.06 -2.01
N LEU A 74 -17.40 10.31 -1.02
CA LEU A 74 -18.29 10.84 0.03
C LEU A 74 -17.56 11.87 0.90
N ALA A 75 -16.31 11.61 1.28
CA ALA A 75 -15.52 12.51 2.12
C ALA A 75 -15.22 13.84 1.42
N SER A 76 -15.00 13.84 0.10
CA SER A 76 -14.78 15.06 -0.70
C SER A 76 -16.06 15.74 -1.19
N GLY A 77 -17.26 15.17 -0.88
CA GLY A 77 -18.52 15.62 -1.45
C GLY A 77 -18.62 15.42 -2.97
N GLY A 78 -17.93 14.42 -3.50
CA GLY A 78 -17.86 14.10 -4.92
C GLY A 78 -16.95 14.99 -5.74
N LYS A 79 -16.24 15.92 -5.10
CA LYS A 79 -15.31 16.82 -5.80
C LYS A 79 -13.99 16.12 -6.09
N LEU A 80 -13.52 16.32 -7.30
CA LEU A 80 -12.18 15.89 -7.74
C LEU A 80 -11.25 17.10 -7.79
N VAL A 81 -9.97 16.85 -7.59
CA VAL A 81 -8.92 17.84 -7.83
C VAL A 81 -8.86 18.16 -9.32
N ASP A 82 -8.58 19.40 -9.66
CA ASP A 82 -8.45 19.84 -11.06
C ASP A 82 -7.40 19.00 -11.80
N GLY A 83 -7.77 18.50 -12.97
CA GLY A 83 -6.91 17.62 -13.76
C GLY A 83 -6.80 16.17 -13.27
N ALA A 84 -7.44 15.80 -12.15
CA ALA A 84 -7.33 14.46 -11.58
C ALA A 84 -7.75 13.34 -12.56
N LEU A 85 -8.79 13.55 -13.36
CA LEU A 85 -9.23 12.54 -14.35
C LEU A 85 -8.17 12.26 -15.43
N VAL A 86 -7.35 13.24 -15.75
CA VAL A 86 -6.25 13.10 -16.73
C VAL A 86 -5.02 12.46 -16.09
N SER A 87 -4.69 12.85 -14.85
CA SER A 87 -3.50 12.35 -14.15
C SER A 87 -3.71 10.97 -13.52
N PHE A 88 -4.94 10.59 -13.15
CA PHE A 88 -5.26 9.34 -12.47
C PHE A 88 -4.70 8.09 -13.18
N PRO A 89 -4.93 7.85 -14.49
CA PRO A 89 -4.46 6.62 -15.13
C PRO A 89 -2.94 6.48 -15.08
N TRP A 90 -2.23 7.57 -15.31
CA TRP A 90 -0.76 7.57 -15.30
C TRP A 90 -0.19 7.37 -13.90
N PHE A 91 -0.74 8.06 -12.91
CA PHE A 91 -0.30 7.94 -11.53
C PHE A 91 -0.66 6.57 -10.95
N PHE A 92 -1.81 6.00 -11.32
CA PHE A 92 -2.20 4.66 -10.93
C PHE A 92 -1.24 3.59 -11.47
N ILE A 93 -0.88 3.66 -12.77
CA ILE A 93 0.11 2.78 -13.37
C ILE A 93 1.48 2.95 -12.67
N TYR A 94 1.88 4.20 -12.43
CA TYR A 94 3.10 4.49 -11.68
C TYR A 94 3.09 3.84 -10.30
N CYS A 95 1.99 3.93 -9.56
CA CYS A 95 1.86 3.31 -8.24
C CYS A 95 1.87 1.77 -8.29
N ILE A 96 1.31 1.15 -9.33
CA ILE A 96 1.37 -0.31 -9.52
C ILE A 96 2.80 -0.79 -9.74
N VAL A 97 3.58 -0.07 -10.55
CA VAL A 97 4.86 -0.57 -11.09
C VAL A 97 6.05 -0.05 -10.29
N LEU A 98 6.00 1.21 -9.80
CA LEU A 98 7.16 1.91 -9.28
C LEU A 98 6.99 2.48 -7.86
N SER A 99 5.76 2.52 -7.31
CA SER A 99 5.54 3.16 -6.02
C SER A 99 4.46 2.46 -5.19
N GLY A 100 4.80 2.03 -4.01
CA GLY A 100 3.88 1.43 -3.04
C GLY A 100 3.36 0.06 -3.44
N GLY A 101 2.58 -0.05 -4.52
CA GLY A 101 1.96 -1.31 -4.93
C GLY A 101 2.96 -2.47 -5.06
N ILE A 102 4.10 -2.24 -5.72
CA ILE A 102 5.13 -3.27 -5.95
C ILE A 102 5.69 -3.87 -4.65
N GLU A 103 5.66 -3.14 -3.55
CA GLU A 103 6.13 -3.57 -2.25
C GLU A 103 5.30 -4.75 -1.69
N GLU A 104 4.03 -4.87 -2.11
CA GLU A 104 3.11 -5.88 -1.59
C GLU A 104 3.54 -7.31 -1.88
N PHE A 105 4.32 -7.52 -2.93
CA PHE A 105 4.95 -8.82 -3.18
C PHE A 105 5.91 -9.21 -2.04
N GLY A 106 6.59 -8.23 -1.42
CA GLY A 106 7.40 -8.45 -0.23
C GLY A 106 6.57 -8.54 1.05
N TRP A 107 5.74 -7.54 1.30
CA TRP A 107 5.00 -7.43 2.55
C TRP A 107 3.94 -8.52 2.70
N ARG A 108 3.01 -8.65 1.74
CA ARG A 108 1.90 -9.63 1.80
C ARG A 108 2.26 -10.95 1.18
N GLY A 109 3.06 -10.95 0.11
CA GLY A 109 3.50 -12.19 -0.53
C GLY A 109 4.51 -12.99 0.31
N PHE A 110 5.25 -12.36 1.23
CA PHE A 110 6.28 -13.03 2.01
C PHE A 110 6.25 -12.73 3.51
N LEU A 111 6.42 -11.45 3.93
CA LEU A 111 6.64 -11.12 5.34
C LEU A 111 5.44 -11.50 6.21
N GLN A 112 4.24 -11.07 5.83
CA GLN A 112 3.01 -11.37 6.55
C GLN A 112 2.81 -12.89 6.75
N PRO A 113 2.83 -13.75 5.70
CA PRO A 113 2.72 -15.19 5.87
C PRO A 113 3.85 -15.82 6.69
N ALA A 114 5.06 -15.26 6.63
CA ALA A 114 6.18 -15.74 7.42
C ALA A 114 5.99 -15.47 8.92
N LEU A 115 5.44 -14.30 9.26
CA LEU A 115 5.10 -13.95 10.64
C LEU A 115 3.91 -14.77 11.16
N GLU A 116 2.89 -15.04 10.33
CA GLU A 116 1.72 -15.84 10.71
C GLU A 116 2.05 -17.30 11.05
N LYS A 117 3.23 -17.79 10.69
CA LYS A 117 3.72 -19.10 11.16
C LYS A 117 4.07 -19.12 12.64
N LYS A 118 4.30 -17.97 13.28
CA LYS A 118 4.75 -17.84 14.67
C LYS A 118 3.80 -17.03 15.53
N PHE A 119 3.06 -16.12 14.94
CA PHE A 119 2.20 -15.15 15.61
C PHE A 119 0.77 -15.23 15.07
N SER A 120 -0.20 -14.71 15.84
CA SER A 120 -1.57 -14.58 15.36
C SER A 120 -1.65 -13.60 14.18
N PHE A 121 -2.73 -13.69 13.39
CA PHE A 121 -3.00 -12.76 12.29
C PHE A 121 -2.87 -11.30 12.72
N PHE A 122 -3.48 -10.91 13.85
CA PHE A 122 -3.46 -9.53 14.33
C PHE A 122 -2.04 -9.05 14.68
N VAL A 123 -1.27 -9.87 15.39
CA VAL A 123 0.12 -9.54 15.76
C VAL A 123 0.98 -9.45 14.51
N SER A 124 0.87 -10.38 13.58
CA SER A 124 1.62 -10.38 12.32
C SER A 124 1.29 -9.16 11.47
N THR A 125 0.01 -8.78 11.41
CA THR A 125 -0.45 -7.61 10.66
C THR A 125 0.06 -6.30 11.28
N LEU A 126 0.00 -6.18 12.60
CA LEU A 126 0.54 -5.04 13.33
C LEU A 126 2.05 -4.91 13.11
N MET A 127 2.80 -6.02 13.25
CA MET A 127 4.25 -6.03 13.00
C MET A 127 4.57 -5.62 11.56
N THR A 128 3.85 -6.18 10.57
CA THR A 128 4.05 -5.83 9.16
C THR A 128 3.78 -4.34 8.92
N GLY A 129 2.71 -3.79 9.50
CA GLY A 129 2.36 -2.37 9.37
C GLY A 129 3.40 -1.44 10.01
N ILE A 130 3.93 -1.80 11.18
CA ILE A 130 5.00 -1.03 11.85
C ILE A 130 6.30 -1.09 11.06
N ILE A 131 6.73 -2.28 10.62
CA ILE A 131 7.94 -2.45 9.81
C ILE A 131 7.82 -1.65 8.51
N TRP A 132 6.67 -1.72 7.86
CA TRP A 132 6.38 -0.95 6.65
C TRP A 132 6.42 0.56 6.89
N ALA A 133 5.85 1.06 8.01
CA ALA A 133 5.94 2.46 8.37
C ALA A 133 7.40 2.91 8.62
N ILE A 134 8.19 2.10 9.33
CA ILE A 134 9.62 2.37 9.57
C ILE A 134 10.39 2.42 8.25
N TRP A 135 10.06 1.55 7.29
CA TRP A 135 10.64 1.55 5.95
C TRP A 135 10.49 2.89 5.22
N HIS A 136 9.44 3.65 5.54
CA HIS A 136 9.17 4.95 4.94
C HIS A 136 9.86 6.13 5.63
N ILE A 137 10.58 5.94 6.75
CA ILE A 137 11.28 7.03 7.46
C ILE A 137 12.13 7.92 6.52
N PRO A 138 12.87 7.39 5.52
CA PRO A 138 13.63 8.23 4.61
C PRO A 138 12.81 9.30 3.88
N LEU A 139 11.51 9.08 3.64
CA LEU A 139 10.65 10.05 2.96
C LEU A 139 10.44 11.35 3.77
N TRP A 140 10.58 11.30 5.10
CA TRP A 140 10.53 12.53 5.93
C TRP A 140 11.75 13.42 5.75
N PHE A 141 12.82 12.87 5.25
CA PHE A 141 14.04 13.62 4.94
C PHE A 141 14.13 13.99 3.47
N TYR A 142 13.41 13.25 2.63
CA TYR A 142 13.45 13.42 1.20
C TYR A 142 12.17 12.87 0.56
N ASP A 143 11.28 13.76 0.11
CA ASP A 143 10.12 13.43 -0.71
C ASP A 143 10.02 14.45 -1.86
N ARG A 144 9.95 13.95 -3.11
CA ARG A 144 9.83 14.79 -4.30
C ARG A 144 8.40 15.19 -4.61
N PHE A 145 7.43 14.44 -4.15
CA PHE A 145 6.03 14.66 -4.51
C PHE A 145 5.36 15.70 -3.61
N TYR A 146 5.67 15.69 -2.33
CA TYR A 146 5.21 16.70 -1.39
C TYR A 146 6.10 16.76 -0.14
N ASP A 147 6.09 17.91 0.55
CA ASP A 147 6.90 18.12 1.75
C ASP A 147 6.26 17.44 2.96
N ARG A 148 6.91 16.39 3.46
CA ARG A 148 6.50 15.66 4.67
C ARG A 148 7.08 16.21 5.97
N SER A 149 7.88 17.27 5.91
CA SER A 149 8.59 17.76 7.10
C SER A 149 7.67 18.18 8.24
N GLN A 150 6.43 18.53 7.92
CA GLN A 150 5.39 18.91 8.89
C GLN A 150 4.43 17.76 9.22
N ASP A 151 4.51 16.63 8.51
CA ASP A 151 3.66 15.49 8.78
C ASP A 151 4.12 14.77 10.05
N LEU A 152 3.17 14.43 10.92
CA LEU A 152 3.46 13.64 12.11
C LEU A 152 3.66 12.16 11.71
N PHE A 153 4.88 11.65 11.91
CA PHE A 153 5.19 10.25 11.65
C PHE A 153 4.27 9.29 12.43
N SER A 154 3.84 9.67 13.62
CA SER A 154 2.86 8.91 14.40
C SER A 154 1.51 8.73 13.68
N VAL A 155 1.05 9.76 12.97
CA VAL A 155 -0.18 9.67 12.15
C VAL A 155 0.04 8.72 10.98
N PHE A 156 1.19 8.81 10.32
CA PHE A 156 1.54 7.88 9.24
C PHE A 156 1.60 6.42 9.71
N ILE A 157 2.17 6.14 10.90
CA ILE A 157 2.16 4.79 11.49
C ILE A 157 0.73 4.28 11.65
N ILE A 158 -0.18 5.11 12.18
CA ILE A 158 -1.58 4.73 12.37
C ILE A 158 -2.23 4.36 11.04
N PHE A 159 -2.09 5.20 10.02
CA PHE A 159 -2.60 4.90 8.67
C PHE A 159 -1.98 3.63 8.06
N SER A 160 -0.68 3.45 8.23
CA SER A 160 0.03 2.25 7.76
C SER A 160 -0.51 0.98 8.42
N ILE A 161 -0.86 1.04 9.70
CA ILE A 161 -1.47 -0.08 10.41
C ILE A 161 -2.87 -0.39 9.86
N PHE A 162 -3.74 0.62 9.65
CA PHE A 162 -5.08 0.40 9.07
C PHE A 162 -4.96 -0.20 7.65
N LEU A 163 -4.15 0.40 6.79
CA LEU A 163 -3.94 -0.12 5.44
C LEU A 163 -3.33 -1.53 5.48
N SER A 164 -2.45 -1.81 6.45
CA SER A 164 -1.90 -3.14 6.66
C SER A 164 -2.98 -4.18 6.99
N PHE A 165 -3.98 -3.83 7.81
CA PHE A 165 -5.11 -4.72 8.10
C PHE A 165 -5.95 -5.00 6.86
N TRP A 166 -6.27 -3.97 6.07
CA TRP A 166 -7.05 -4.14 4.84
C TRP A 166 -6.35 -5.05 3.84
N LEU A 167 -5.06 -4.81 3.62
CA LEU A 167 -4.22 -5.60 2.72
C LEU A 167 -4.01 -7.03 3.22
N ALA A 168 -3.81 -7.23 4.54
CA ALA A 168 -3.66 -8.56 5.12
C ALA A 168 -4.94 -9.40 4.99
N ALA A 169 -6.12 -8.81 5.24
CA ALA A 169 -7.40 -9.48 5.08
C ALA A 169 -7.69 -9.81 3.60
N LEU A 170 -7.40 -8.87 2.69
CA LEU A 170 -7.50 -9.08 1.25
C LEU A 170 -6.58 -10.23 0.81
N TYR A 171 -5.31 -10.23 1.25
CA TYR A 171 -4.38 -11.31 0.94
C TYR A 171 -4.83 -12.64 1.51
N LYS A 172 -5.25 -12.69 2.78
CA LYS A 172 -5.74 -13.92 3.44
C LYS A 172 -6.87 -14.56 2.64
N LYS A 173 -7.82 -13.76 2.14
CA LYS A 173 -8.94 -14.26 1.34
C LYS A 173 -8.53 -14.67 -0.07
N THR A 174 -7.74 -13.85 -0.75
CA THR A 174 -7.46 -14.01 -2.18
C THR A 174 -6.20 -14.81 -2.49
N GLN A 175 -5.25 -14.86 -1.57
CA GLN A 175 -3.89 -15.39 -1.76
C GLN A 175 -3.18 -14.73 -2.96
N SER A 176 -3.47 -13.44 -3.20
CA SER A 176 -2.96 -12.66 -4.33
C SER A 176 -2.21 -11.42 -3.86
N ALA A 177 -0.89 -11.43 -3.96
CA ALA A 177 -0.07 -10.24 -3.74
C ALA A 177 -0.31 -9.18 -4.84
N LEU A 178 -0.68 -9.61 -6.06
CA LEU A 178 -1.09 -8.70 -7.13
C LEU A 178 -2.35 -7.90 -6.77
N ALA A 179 -3.35 -8.55 -6.16
CA ALA A 179 -4.55 -7.83 -5.71
C ALA A 179 -4.20 -6.79 -4.63
N CYS A 180 -3.29 -7.11 -3.73
CA CYS A 180 -2.80 -6.16 -2.73
C CYS A 180 -2.02 -5.01 -3.39
N ASN A 181 -1.18 -5.30 -4.38
CA ASN A 181 -0.47 -4.30 -5.19
C ASN A 181 -1.48 -3.31 -5.83
N ILE A 182 -2.48 -3.82 -6.54
CA ILE A 182 -3.48 -3.00 -7.22
C ILE A 182 -4.28 -2.15 -6.20
N PHE A 183 -4.68 -2.75 -5.08
CA PHE A 183 -5.43 -2.03 -4.05
C PHE A 183 -4.56 -0.95 -3.35
N HIS A 184 -3.31 -1.24 -3.05
CA HIS A 184 -2.37 -0.27 -2.48
C HIS A 184 -2.11 0.88 -3.48
N ALA A 185 -1.86 0.57 -4.74
CA ALA A 185 -1.69 1.56 -5.80
C ALA A 185 -2.93 2.47 -5.93
N LEU A 186 -4.14 1.87 -5.85
CA LEU A 186 -5.39 2.63 -5.84
C LEU A 186 -5.48 3.56 -4.63
N SER A 187 -5.15 3.07 -3.44
CA SER A 187 -5.11 3.89 -2.21
C SER A 187 -4.21 5.12 -2.38
N ASN A 188 -3.00 4.93 -2.90
CA ASN A 188 -2.06 6.02 -3.14
C ASN A 188 -2.56 7.00 -4.20
N THR A 189 -3.30 6.53 -5.21
CA THR A 189 -3.81 7.36 -6.30
C THR A 189 -5.06 8.15 -5.89
N LEU A 190 -5.92 7.58 -5.06
CA LEU A 190 -7.15 8.26 -4.62
C LEU A 190 -6.87 9.48 -3.73
N ILE A 191 -5.77 9.46 -2.95
CA ILE A 191 -5.41 10.61 -2.11
C ILE A 191 -5.25 11.88 -2.97
N PRO A 192 -4.31 11.99 -3.91
CA PRO A 192 -4.18 13.20 -4.72
C PRO A 192 -5.37 13.44 -5.67
N THR A 193 -6.20 12.43 -5.92
CA THR A 193 -7.40 12.57 -6.76
C THR A 193 -8.51 13.33 -6.05
N PHE A 194 -8.69 13.13 -4.74
CA PHE A 194 -9.78 13.70 -3.94
C PHE A 194 -9.34 14.72 -2.90
N VAL A 195 -8.11 14.61 -2.39
CA VAL A 195 -7.59 15.48 -1.32
C VAL A 195 -6.83 16.68 -1.90
N GLY A 196 -6.02 16.42 -2.92
CA GLY A 196 -5.19 17.47 -3.53
C GLY A 196 -3.90 17.76 -2.75
N ILE A 197 -3.14 18.71 -3.31
CA ILE A 197 -1.91 19.23 -2.70
C ILE A 197 -2.03 20.75 -2.64
N ALA A 198 -1.90 21.31 -1.44
CA ALA A 198 -1.93 22.76 -1.25
C ALA A 198 -0.71 23.42 -1.89
N GLN A 199 -0.94 24.36 -2.81
CA GLN A 199 0.14 25.04 -3.55
C GLN A 199 1.05 25.87 -2.64
N ALA A 200 0.51 26.38 -1.52
CA ALA A 200 1.25 27.26 -0.62
C ALA A 200 2.42 26.57 0.10
N ASN A 201 2.29 25.28 0.41
CA ASN A 201 3.25 24.55 1.24
C ASN A 201 3.57 23.15 0.71
N ASN A 202 3.06 22.79 -0.46
CA ASN A 202 3.23 21.46 -1.09
C ASN A 202 2.84 20.29 -0.17
N GLN A 203 1.80 20.47 0.65
CA GLN A 203 1.27 19.46 1.57
C GLN A 203 -0.12 18.98 1.14
N LEU A 204 -0.54 17.80 1.60
CA LEU A 204 -1.90 17.31 1.36
C LEU A 204 -2.95 18.26 1.97
N ASP A 205 -3.91 18.68 1.17
CA ASP A 205 -4.96 19.61 1.57
C ASP A 205 -6.26 18.88 1.98
N PHE A 206 -6.39 18.62 3.25
CA PHE A 206 -7.59 18.02 3.84
C PHE A 206 -8.70 19.02 4.16
N SER A 207 -8.55 20.31 3.85
CA SER A 207 -9.52 21.37 4.23
C SER A 207 -10.93 21.14 3.67
N GLN A 208 -11.03 20.46 2.52
CA GLN A 208 -12.30 20.14 1.86
C GLN A 208 -12.83 18.74 2.20
N VAL A 209 -12.10 17.98 3.02
CA VAL A 209 -12.46 16.60 3.37
C VAL A 209 -13.36 16.58 4.59
N ASN A 210 -14.56 16.03 4.47
CA ASN A 210 -15.46 15.85 5.59
C ASN A 210 -14.93 14.74 6.52
N PRO A 211 -14.53 15.07 7.77
CA PRO A 211 -13.89 14.10 8.66
C PRO A 211 -14.83 12.96 9.08
N PHE A 212 -16.13 13.22 9.17
CA PHE A 212 -17.11 12.18 9.53
C PHE A 212 -17.12 11.04 8.48
N PHE A 213 -17.22 11.38 7.20
CA PHE A 213 -17.17 10.38 6.14
C PHE A 213 -15.78 9.76 6.00
N TYR A 214 -14.72 10.56 6.20
CA TYR A 214 -13.36 10.06 6.15
C TYR A 214 -13.11 8.98 7.22
N PHE A 215 -13.31 9.28 8.48
CA PHE A 215 -13.11 8.33 9.56
C PHE A 215 -14.15 7.21 9.56
N GLY A 216 -15.39 7.50 9.17
CA GLY A 216 -16.45 6.50 9.00
C GLY A 216 -16.05 5.44 7.96
N GLY A 217 -15.49 5.84 6.82
CA GLY A 217 -14.99 4.94 5.80
C GLY A 217 -13.83 4.07 6.29
N VAL A 218 -12.86 4.66 7.00
CA VAL A 218 -11.75 3.92 7.62
C VAL A 218 -12.28 2.85 8.58
N ILE A 219 -13.22 3.21 9.45
CA ILE A 219 -13.83 2.27 10.41
C ILE A 219 -14.57 1.14 9.68
N LEU A 220 -15.43 1.49 8.71
CA LEU A 220 -16.22 0.49 7.97
C LEU A 220 -15.33 -0.50 7.22
N LEU A 221 -14.28 -0.02 6.53
CA LEU A 221 -13.36 -0.89 5.81
C LEU A 221 -12.54 -1.77 6.75
N THR A 222 -12.21 -1.26 7.94
CA THR A 222 -11.53 -2.03 8.98
C THR A 222 -12.43 -3.12 9.57
N LEU A 223 -13.68 -2.79 9.89
CA LEU A 223 -14.67 -3.77 10.37
C LEU A 223 -14.93 -4.85 9.31
N TYR A 224 -15.06 -4.46 8.05
CA TYR A 224 -15.19 -5.41 6.94
C TYR A 224 -13.95 -6.32 6.83
N SER A 225 -12.75 -5.78 6.99
CA SER A 225 -11.51 -6.56 6.95
C SER A 225 -11.43 -7.58 8.09
N ILE A 226 -11.83 -7.20 9.31
CA ILE A 226 -11.92 -8.11 10.46
C ILE A 226 -12.95 -9.22 10.20
N TYR A 227 -14.13 -8.85 9.67
CA TYR A 227 -15.16 -9.81 9.30
C TYR A 227 -14.66 -10.79 8.22
N LEU A 228 -14.03 -10.28 7.18
CA LEU A 228 -13.50 -11.09 6.08
C LEU A 228 -12.43 -12.07 6.56
N TRP A 229 -11.50 -11.58 7.38
CA TRP A 229 -10.51 -12.45 8.02
C TRP A 229 -11.17 -13.56 8.84
N TYR A 230 -12.10 -13.19 9.72
CA TYR A 230 -12.79 -14.16 10.60
C TYR A 230 -13.52 -15.24 9.78
N ARG A 231 -14.25 -14.84 8.73
CA ARG A 231 -14.93 -15.77 7.83
C ARG A 231 -13.95 -16.71 7.16
N THR A 232 -12.86 -16.17 6.62
CA THR A 232 -11.83 -16.95 5.91
C THR A 232 -11.12 -17.93 6.82
N ASP A 233 -10.77 -17.52 8.04
CA ASP A 233 -10.13 -18.37 9.03
C ASP A 233 -11.04 -19.55 9.45
N ARG A 234 -12.34 -19.29 9.58
CA ARG A 234 -13.32 -20.37 9.84
C ARG A 234 -13.49 -21.33 8.67
N GLU A 235 -13.52 -20.81 7.44
CA GLU A 235 -13.59 -21.62 6.22
C GLU A 235 -12.36 -22.53 6.11
N GLU A 236 -11.17 -22.02 6.40
CA GLU A 236 -9.93 -22.81 6.38
C GLU A 236 -9.89 -23.92 7.45
N LYS A 237 -10.37 -23.63 8.66
CA LYS A 237 -10.42 -24.60 9.76
C LYS A 237 -11.50 -25.69 9.58
N ALA A 238 -12.51 -25.43 8.75
CA ALA A 238 -13.57 -26.39 8.46
C ALA A 238 -13.17 -27.39 7.34
N LEU A 239 -12.06 -27.17 6.63
CA LEU A 239 -11.54 -28.11 5.62
C LEU A 239 -10.84 -29.28 6.35
N PRO A 240 -11.03 -30.55 5.87
CA PRO A 240 -10.31 -31.70 6.41
C PRO A 240 -8.80 -31.49 6.31
N SER A 241 -8.08 -31.95 7.33
CA SER A 241 -6.63 -31.86 7.34
C SER A 241 -6.05 -32.63 6.15
N LYS A 242 -5.01 -32.08 5.51
CA LYS A 242 -4.35 -32.74 4.36
C LYS A 242 -3.69 -34.10 4.73
N GLU A 243 -3.72 -34.48 5.99
CA GLU A 243 -3.20 -35.76 6.50
C GLU A 243 -4.27 -36.86 6.54
N GLU A 244 -5.55 -36.51 6.29
CA GLU A 244 -6.68 -37.48 6.29
C GLU A 244 -7.13 -37.89 4.88
N VAL A 245 -6.43 -37.46 3.81
CA VAL A 245 -6.67 -37.82 2.42
C VAL A 245 -5.41 -38.45 1.84
#